data_51659db763edbd1985c46617f2eb800a
#
_entry.id   51659db763edbd1985c46617f2eb800a
#
_cell.length_a   1.000
_cell.length_b   1.000
_cell.length_c   1.000
_cell.angle_alpha   90.00
_cell.angle_beta   90.00
_cell.angle_gamma   90.00
#
_symmetry.space_group_name_H-M   'P 1'
#
loop_
_entity.id
_entity.type
_entity.pdbx_description
1 polymer ?
#
loop_
_entity_poly.entity_id
_entity_poly.type
_entity_poly.pdbx_seq_one_letter_code
_entity_poly.pdbx_strand_id
1 'polypeptide(L)'
;MNILEIEFPLKIEAKITRYNDKTNIIYSVAELQHNICIGKKEIIREQIKACENLSRYITNKSDSLALEREISELKVALDISH
;
A
#
# COMPACT_ATOMS: atom_id res chain seq x y z
N MET A 1 -11.31 25.26 -13.96
CA MET A 1 -11.35 24.24 -13.65
C MET A 1 -10.36 23.86 -12.86
N ASN A 2 -10.40 23.03 -12.19
CA ASN A 2 -9.58 22.72 -11.33
C ASN A 2 -9.01 21.46 -11.49
N ILE A 3 -7.95 21.39 -12.12
CA ILE A 3 -7.37 20.13 -12.32
C ILE A 3 -6.77 19.60 -11.12
N LEU A 4 -6.69 20.33 -10.12
CA LEU A 4 -6.11 19.84 -8.90
C LEU A 4 -6.94 18.82 -8.23
N GLU A 5 -8.16 18.69 -8.67
CA GLU A 5 -9.01 17.72 -8.08
C GLU A 5 -8.87 16.38 -8.67
N ILE A 6 -7.98 16.19 -9.59
CA ILE A 6 -7.81 14.91 -10.19
C ILE A 6 -7.23 13.96 -9.20
N GLU A 7 -7.92 12.88 -8.98
CA GLU A 7 -7.42 11.85 -8.13
C GLU A 7 -6.53 10.97 -8.94
N PHE A 8 -5.54 10.40 -8.30
CA PHE A 8 -4.74 9.43 -8.95
C PHE A 8 -5.59 8.26 -9.31
N PRO A 9 -5.49 7.78 -10.52
CA PRO A 9 -6.27 6.62 -10.92
C PRO A 9 -5.77 5.34 -10.30
N LEU A 10 -4.76 5.40 -9.49
CA LEU A 10 -4.18 4.23 -8.90
C LEU A 10 -4.83 3.92 -7.57
N LYS A 11 -5.32 2.73 -7.44
CA LYS A 11 -5.88 2.27 -6.18
C LYS A 11 -5.27 0.93 -5.85
N ILE A 12 -4.63 0.85 -4.70
CA ILE A 12 -3.98 -0.36 -4.26
C ILE A 12 -4.68 -0.88 -3.03
N GLU A 13 -4.92 -2.16 -3.00
CA GLU A 13 -5.50 -2.84 -1.85
C GLU A 13 -4.49 -3.81 -1.31
N ALA A 14 -4.44 -3.94 0.00
CA ALA A 14 -3.53 -4.85 0.66
C ALA A 14 -4.32 -5.98 1.30
N LYS A 15 -3.77 -7.17 1.26
CA LYS A 15 -4.38 -8.33 1.89
C LYS A 15 -3.32 -9.11 2.62
N ILE A 16 -3.73 -9.76 3.68
CA ILE A 16 -2.85 -10.63 4.43
C ILE A 16 -3.12 -12.06 4.04
N THR A 17 -2.08 -12.79 3.72
CA THR A 17 -2.19 -14.21 3.44
C THR A 17 -1.19 -14.93 4.32
N ARG A 18 -1.46 -16.22 4.55
CA ARG A 18 -0.55 -17.04 5.31
C ARG A 18 -0.18 -18.25 4.49
N TYR A 19 1.10 -18.53 4.47
CA TYR A 19 1.60 -19.65 3.75
C TYR A 19 2.77 -20.21 4.54
N ASN A 20 2.70 -21.48 4.90
CA ASN A 20 3.72 -22.12 5.71
C ASN A 20 3.99 -21.35 6.99
N ASP A 21 2.92 -20.95 7.65
CA ASP A 21 2.99 -20.22 8.90
C ASP A 21 3.65 -18.86 8.80
N LYS A 22 3.81 -18.36 7.60
CA LYS A 22 4.33 -17.02 7.41
C LYS A 22 3.23 -16.10 6.99
N THR A 23 3.22 -14.92 7.58
CA THR A 23 2.27 -13.89 7.23
C THR A 23 2.87 -13.05 6.12
N ASN A 24 2.15 -12.95 5.03
CA ASN A 24 2.58 -12.15 3.90
C ASN A 24 1.56 -11.10 3.57
N ILE A 25 2.01 -9.96 3.14
CA ILE A 25 1.12 -8.90 2.70
C ILE A 25 1.25 -8.81 1.21
N ILE A 26 0.13 -8.99 0.52
CA ILE A 26 0.12 -8.90 -0.93
C ILE A 26 -0.74 -7.73 -1.34
N TYR A 27 -0.40 -7.17 -2.49
CA TYR A 27 -1.07 -6.00 -2.98
C TYR A 27 -1.72 -6.29 -4.31
N SER A 28 -2.84 -5.65 -4.56
CA SER A 28 -3.45 -5.72 -5.87
C SER A 28 -3.81 -4.31 -6.30
N VAL A 29 -3.68 -4.06 -7.58
CA VAL A 29 -4.02 -2.78 -8.16
C VAL A 29 -5.42 -2.90 -8.71
N ALA A 30 -6.34 -2.12 -8.11
CA ALA A 30 -7.73 -2.25 -8.48
C ALA A 30 -8.06 -1.52 -9.76
N GLU A 31 -7.44 -0.39 -9.95
CA GLU A 31 -7.80 0.40 -11.12
C GLU A 31 -6.62 1.20 -11.59
N LEU A 32 -6.40 1.24 -12.87
CA LEU A 32 -5.33 2.01 -13.42
C LEU A 32 -5.73 2.50 -14.78
N GLN A 33 -5.64 3.78 -15.00
CA GLN A 33 -5.99 4.32 -16.29
C GLN A 33 -4.83 4.20 -17.24
N HIS A 34 -5.17 4.20 -18.53
CA HIS A 34 -4.16 4.05 -19.53
C HIS A 34 -3.27 5.26 -19.62
N ASN A 35 -2.10 5.06 -20.02
CA ASN A 35 -1.17 6.14 -20.36
C ASN A 35 -0.80 7.05 -19.22
N ILE A 36 -0.88 6.56 -18.02
CA ILE A 36 -0.49 7.35 -16.89
C ILE A 36 0.85 6.85 -16.39
N CYS A 37 1.78 7.78 -16.27
CA CYS A 37 3.07 7.47 -15.72
C CYS A 37 2.98 7.66 -14.22
N ILE A 38 3.10 6.60 -13.49
CA ILE A 38 3.02 6.67 -12.06
C ILE A 38 4.41 6.44 -11.51
N GLY A 39 4.87 7.38 -10.73
CA GLY A 39 6.19 7.29 -10.17
C GLY A 39 6.29 6.28 -9.06
N LYS A 40 7.51 5.87 -8.77
CA LYS A 40 7.74 4.90 -7.73
C LYS A 40 7.24 5.40 -6.38
N LYS A 41 7.42 6.67 -6.09
CA LYS A 41 6.97 7.22 -4.82
C LYS A 41 5.46 7.15 -4.66
N GLU A 42 4.75 7.39 -5.74
CA GLU A 42 3.29 7.32 -5.66
C GLU A 42 2.82 5.92 -5.38
N ILE A 43 3.48 4.93 -5.96
CA ILE A 43 3.13 3.55 -5.70
C ILE A 43 3.38 3.21 -4.23
N ILE A 44 4.52 3.63 -3.71
CA ILE A 44 4.84 3.35 -2.31
C ILE A 44 3.85 4.04 -1.38
N ARG A 45 3.48 5.27 -1.68
CA ARG A 45 2.50 5.97 -0.85
C ARG A 45 1.15 5.26 -0.84
N GLU A 46 0.73 4.76 -2.00
CA GLU A 46 -0.53 4.05 -2.05
C GLU A 46 -0.45 2.72 -1.32
N GLN A 47 0.70 2.08 -1.33
CA GLN A 47 0.88 0.86 -0.56
C GLN A 47 0.79 1.14 0.93
N ILE A 48 1.37 2.25 1.37
CA ILE A 48 1.30 2.62 2.78
C ILE A 48 -0.15 2.88 3.18
N LYS A 49 -0.89 3.61 2.35
CA LYS A 49 -2.29 3.84 2.63
C LYS A 49 -3.09 2.56 2.70
N ALA A 50 -2.79 1.63 1.79
CA ALA A 50 -3.49 0.36 1.77
C ALA A 50 -3.24 -0.42 3.06
N CYS A 51 -2.00 -0.41 3.53
CA CYS A 51 -1.68 -1.09 4.77
C CYS A 51 -2.34 -0.43 5.97
N GLU A 52 -2.37 0.89 5.97
CA GLU A 52 -3.02 1.61 7.06
C GLU A 52 -4.51 1.35 7.08
N ASN A 53 -5.12 1.29 5.92
CA ASN A 53 -6.54 0.98 5.85
C ASN A 53 -6.82 -0.44 6.34
N LEU A 54 -5.99 -1.37 5.94
CA LEU A 54 -6.16 -2.75 6.35
C LEU A 54 -6.00 -2.88 7.86
N SER A 55 -5.08 -2.13 8.44
CA SER A 55 -4.80 -2.25 9.87
C SER A 55 -6.00 -1.90 10.72
N ARG A 56 -6.94 -1.14 10.19
CA ARG A 56 -8.14 -0.78 10.95
C ARG A 56 -9.03 -1.97 11.20
N TYR A 57 -8.92 -2.99 10.39
CA TYR A 57 -9.78 -4.15 10.50
C TYR A 57 -9.08 -5.36 11.11
N ILE A 58 -7.81 -5.21 11.44
CA ILE A 58 -7.03 -6.32 11.96
C ILE A 58 -7.10 -6.30 13.47
N THR A 59 -7.49 -7.43 14.05
CA THR A 59 -7.53 -7.55 15.48
C THR A 59 -6.48 -8.51 16.00
N ASN A 60 -5.91 -9.31 15.11
CA ASN A 60 -4.90 -10.28 15.50
C ASN A 60 -3.55 -9.56 15.66
N LYS A 61 -2.92 -9.80 16.79
CA LYS A 61 -1.68 -9.10 17.09
C LYS A 61 -0.56 -9.45 16.12
N SER A 62 -0.49 -10.69 15.74
CA SER A 62 0.52 -11.14 14.81
C SER A 62 0.41 -10.42 13.47
N ASP A 63 -0.81 -10.29 12.97
CA ASP A 63 -1.04 -9.60 11.71
C ASP A 63 -0.77 -8.11 11.85
N SER A 64 -1.11 -7.55 12.99
CA SER A 64 -0.88 -6.14 13.23
C SER A 64 0.61 -5.83 13.21
N LEU A 65 1.42 -6.69 13.81
CA LEU A 65 2.86 -6.51 13.81
C LEU A 65 3.43 -6.64 12.41
N ALA A 66 2.90 -7.57 11.62
CA ALA A 66 3.36 -7.73 10.25
C ALA A 66 3.07 -6.48 9.44
N LEU A 67 1.89 -5.89 9.63
CA LEU A 67 1.55 -4.66 8.94
C LEU A 67 2.41 -3.49 9.39
N GLU A 68 2.69 -3.41 10.68
CA GLU A 68 3.54 -2.33 11.17
C GLU A 68 4.93 -2.41 10.57
N ARG A 69 5.45 -3.62 10.45
CA ARG A 69 6.75 -3.83 9.85
C ARG A 69 6.73 -3.42 8.39
N GLU A 70 5.67 -3.83 7.69
CA GLU A 70 5.57 -3.51 6.27
C GLU A 70 5.48 -2.00 6.07
N ILE A 71 4.69 -1.32 6.88
CA ILE A 71 4.57 0.13 6.77
C ILE A 71 5.92 0.80 7.04
N SER A 72 6.65 0.32 8.04
CA SER A 72 7.95 0.89 8.34
C SER A 72 8.92 0.71 7.18
N GLU A 73 8.90 -0.46 6.56
CA GLU A 73 9.78 -0.71 5.44
C GLU A 73 9.40 0.13 4.24
N LEU A 74 8.11 0.33 4.02
CA LEU A 74 7.65 1.17 2.93
C LEU A 74 8.05 2.63 3.15
N LYS A 75 7.99 3.09 4.40
CA LYS A 75 8.39 4.46 4.70
C LYS A 75 9.87 4.67 4.48
N VAL A 76 10.67 3.69 4.81
CA VAL A 76 12.09 3.77 4.54
C VAL A 76 12.32 3.81 3.03
N ALA A 77 11.62 2.97 2.29
CA ALA A 77 11.77 2.95 0.84
C ALA A 77 11.35 4.30 0.24
N LEU A 78 10.31 4.90 0.79
CA LEU A 78 9.86 6.20 0.30
C LEU A 78 10.92 7.27 0.56
N ASP A 79 11.56 7.18 1.72
CA ASP A 79 12.55 8.16 2.10
C ASP A 79 13.78 8.13 1.21
N ILE A 80 14.20 6.97 0.77
CA ILE A 80 15.39 6.85 -0.06
C ILE A 80 15.07 6.90 -1.54
N SER A 81 13.81 6.99 -1.91
CA SER A 81 13.45 7.13 -3.32
C SER A 81 13.45 8.59 -3.68
N HIS A 82 14.07 8.92 -4.74
CA HIS A 82 14.11 10.31 -5.16
C HIS A 82 13.63 10.50 -6.58
#